data_167b532b3499172d819fdfacb0307295
#
_entry.id   167b532b3499172d819fdfacb0307295
#
_cell.length_a   1.000
_cell.length_b   1.000
_cell.length_c   1.000
_cell.angle_alpha   90.00
_cell.angle_beta   90.00
_cell.angle_gamma   90.00
#
_symmetry.space_group_name_H-M   'P 1'
#
loop_
_entity.id
_entity.type
_entity.pdbx_description
1 polymer ?
#
loop_
_entity_poly.entity_id
_entity_poly.type
_entity_poly.pdbx_seq_one_letter_code
_entity_poly.pdbx_strand_id
1 'polypeptide(L)'
;MTEFRRILLEGAAVQVVREGEELLAPDGRRVKIAEAIHLAPSEPTKILAVHLNYRSRSDEFMTKLPDAPTYFHKPITALNSHNGHVVRPERCNWLNYEGEIVIIIGKTCKNISQDEASEYIAGYSVGNDYGLHDFRDTDAGSMLRVKGADTLAPVGPGMVTDWDFQNKYIRTYVNGELKQEDNTKNMEWDMNYLVADLARTITLVPGDMIFSGTPANSRPVKPGDVVDVEVEGLGRLSNLIVHGPAPIRSEVGAQPTESEEVVSTALGGDWEFRGIRTPSKDLYPSRIEEKK
;
A
#
# COMPACT_ATOMS: atom_id res chain seq x y z
N MET A 1 -5.15 -18.22 -14.04
CA MET A 1 -4.29 -17.39 -13.15
C MET A 1 -2.87 -17.93 -13.19
N THR A 2 -1.89 -17.10 -13.50
CA THR A 2 -0.46 -17.42 -13.45
C THR A 2 0.23 -16.45 -12.52
N GLU A 3 1.08 -16.93 -11.61
CA GLU A 3 1.87 -16.08 -10.73
C GLU A 3 3.28 -15.91 -11.28
N PHE A 4 3.63 -14.67 -11.62
CA PHE A 4 4.98 -14.27 -12.00
C PHE A 4 5.66 -13.61 -10.81
N ARG A 5 6.92 -14.00 -10.55
CA ARG A 5 7.76 -13.32 -9.56
C ARG A 5 9.00 -12.74 -10.23
N ARG A 6 9.62 -11.79 -9.56
CA ARG A 6 10.98 -11.36 -9.89
C ARG A 6 11.88 -11.73 -8.73
N ILE A 7 13.01 -12.35 -9.05
CA ILE A 7 14.01 -12.76 -8.05
C ILE A 7 15.39 -12.31 -8.48
N LEU A 8 16.28 -12.16 -7.51
CA LEU A 8 17.70 -12.00 -7.78
C LEU A 8 18.32 -13.37 -7.97
N LEU A 9 18.83 -13.67 -9.17
CA LEU A 9 19.48 -14.93 -9.50
C LEU A 9 20.86 -14.64 -10.10
N GLU A 10 21.93 -15.07 -9.41
CA GLU A 10 23.33 -14.82 -9.80
C GLU A 10 23.63 -13.33 -10.07
N GLY A 11 23.06 -12.44 -9.26
CA GLY A 11 23.26 -10.99 -9.37
C GLY A 11 22.41 -10.29 -10.42
N ALA A 12 21.54 -11.01 -11.15
CA ALA A 12 20.62 -10.44 -12.12
C ALA A 12 19.16 -10.55 -11.66
N ALA A 13 18.34 -9.56 -11.98
CA ALA A 13 16.90 -9.64 -11.81
C ALA A 13 16.29 -10.52 -12.90
N VAL A 14 15.63 -11.60 -12.50
CA VAL A 14 15.03 -12.58 -13.41
C VAL A 14 13.55 -12.72 -13.12
N GLN A 15 12.73 -12.64 -14.17
CA GLN A 15 11.32 -12.99 -14.08
C GLN A 15 11.15 -14.51 -14.14
N VAL A 16 10.38 -15.05 -13.19
CA VAL A 16 10.16 -16.48 -13.01
C VAL A 16 8.67 -16.76 -12.89
N VAL A 17 8.26 -17.99 -13.17
CA VAL A 17 6.88 -18.46 -13.00
C VAL A 17 6.82 -19.36 -11.77
N ARG A 18 5.81 -19.19 -10.92
CA ARG A 18 5.58 -20.08 -9.79
C ARG A 18 4.99 -21.41 -10.25
N GLU A 19 5.61 -22.50 -9.84
CA GLU A 19 5.12 -23.87 -9.99
C GLU A 19 5.15 -24.60 -8.63
N GLY A 20 4.04 -24.57 -7.92
CA GLY A 20 3.97 -25.13 -6.55
C GLY A 20 4.86 -24.36 -5.58
N GLU A 21 5.84 -25.06 -4.98
CA GLU A 21 6.81 -24.48 -4.04
C GLU A 21 8.13 -24.05 -4.72
N GLU A 22 8.18 -24.06 -6.06
CA GLU A 22 9.34 -23.69 -6.85
C GLU A 22 9.03 -22.54 -7.80
N LEU A 23 10.08 -21.85 -8.21
CA LEU A 23 10.10 -20.78 -9.20
C LEU A 23 10.90 -21.25 -10.41
N LEU A 24 10.26 -21.28 -11.58
CA LEU A 24 10.86 -21.70 -12.85
C LEU A 24 11.38 -20.47 -13.61
N ALA A 25 12.67 -20.42 -13.85
CA ALA A 25 13.32 -19.42 -14.69
C ALA A 25 13.20 -19.76 -16.19
N PRO A 26 13.32 -18.76 -17.10
CA PRO A 26 13.21 -18.99 -18.55
C PRO A 26 14.25 -19.96 -19.12
N ASP A 27 15.39 -20.10 -18.46
CA ASP A 27 16.47 -21.03 -18.84
C ASP A 27 16.31 -22.44 -18.27
N GLY A 28 15.19 -22.70 -17.58
CA GLY A 28 14.87 -24.00 -17.00
C GLY A 28 15.38 -24.21 -15.57
N ARG A 29 16.12 -23.28 -14.98
CA ARG A 29 16.53 -23.37 -13.57
C ARG A 29 15.32 -23.26 -12.64
N ARG A 30 15.38 -24.03 -11.55
CA ARG A 30 14.36 -24.04 -10.49
C ARG A 30 14.96 -23.53 -9.19
N VAL A 31 14.23 -22.67 -8.51
CA VAL A 31 14.60 -22.09 -7.21
C VAL A 31 13.45 -22.32 -6.24
N LYS A 32 13.73 -22.86 -5.06
CA LYS A 32 12.69 -22.96 -4.03
C LYS A 32 12.26 -21.57 -3.57
N ILE A 33 10.97 -21.38 -3.38
CA ILE A 33 10.42 -20.10 -2.93
C ILE A 33 11.08 -19.62 -1.65
N ALA A 34 11.31 -20.52 -0.69
CA ALA A 34 11.93 -20.21 0.60
C ALA A 34 13.41 -19.77 0.52
N GLU A 35 14.10 -20.08 -0.59
CA GLU A 35 15.52 -19.75 -0.81
C GLU A 35 15.70 -18.53 -1.73
N ALA A 36 14.60 -18.05 -2.34
CA ALA A 36 14.65 -16.97 -3.31
C ALA A 36 14.82 -15.60 -2.64
N ILE A 37 15.68 -14.76 -3.24
CA ILE A 37 15.74 -13.34 -2.92
C ILE A 37 14.71 -12.64 -3.82
N HIS A 38 13.58 -12.27 -3.22
CA HIS A 38 12.47 -11.66 -3.93
C HIS A 38 12.75 -10.18 -4.26
N LEU A 39 12.32 -9.77 -5.44
CA LEU A 39 12.27 -8.38 -5.88
C LEU A 39 10.81 -7.98 -6.06
N ALA A 40 10.53 -6.67 -6.08
CA ALA A 40 9.20 -6.19 -6.44
C ALA A 40 8.79 -6.73 -7.82
N PRO A 41 7.50 -7.08 -8.05
CA PRO A 41 7.07 -7.79 -9.24
C PRO A 41 7.22 -7.01 -10.55
N SER A 42 7.37 -5.70 -10.50
CA SER A 42 7.69 -4.84 -11.66
C SER A 42 8.63 -3.71 -11.28
N GLU A 43 9.06 -2.93 -12.28
CA GLU A 43 9.88 -1.72 -12.14
C GLU A 43 9.04 -0.51 -12.59
N PRO A 44 8.32 0.15 -11.65
CA PRO A 44 7.44 1.25 -12.00
C PRO A 44 8.22 2.51 -12.36
N THR A 45 7.65 3.34 -13.24
CA THR A 45 8.10 4.73 -13.40
C THR A 45 7.46 5.65 -12.37
N LYS A 46 6.32 5.24 -11.82
CA LYS A 46 5.61 5.91 -10.73
C LYS A 46 4.78 4.93 -9.92
N ILE A 47 4.61 5.27 -8.64
CA ILE A 47 3.76 4.57 -7.70
C ILE A 47 2.70 5.57 -7.24
N LEU A 48 1.44 5.28 -7.55
CA LEU A 48 0.29 6.09 -7.17
C LEU A 48 -0.52 5.34 -6.12
N ALA A 49 -1.15 6.05 -5.21
CA ALA A 49 -1.98 5.45 -4.18
C ALA A 49 -3.24 6.27 -3.94
N VAL A 50 -4.38 5.60 -3.74
CA VAL A 50 -5.63 6.25 -3.38
C VAL A 50 -5.69 6.49 -1.87
N HIS A 51 -6.21 7.63 -1.45
CA HIS A 51 -6.21 8.05 -0.05
C HIS A 51 -7.19 7.27 0.81
N LEU A 52 -8.46 7.28 0.44
CA LEU A 52 -9.54 6.55 1.12
C LEU A 52 -10.37 5.83 0.08
N ASN A 53 -10.52 4.51 0.23
CA ASN A 53 -11.29 3.71 -0.70
C ASN A 53 -12.14 2.62 -0.02
N TYR A 54 -11.94 2.36 1.27
CA TYR A 54 -12.78 1.43 2.03
C TYR A 54 -13.72 2.17 2.97
N ARG A 55 -15.00 1.78 2.97
CA ARG A 55 -16.02 2.35 3.85
C ARG A 55 -15.66 2.17 5.31
N SER A 56 -15.12 1.00 5.68
CA SER A 56 -14.66 0.72 7.04
C SER A 56 -13.63 1.77 7.52
N ARG A 57 -12.69 2.17 6.65
CA ARG A 57 -11.68 3.19 6.98
C ARG A 57 -12.28 4.57 7.14
N SER A 58 -13.22 4.94 6.29
CA SER A 58 -13.97 6.18 6.37
C SER A 58 -14.80 6.27 7.66
N ASP A 59 -15.44 5.16 8.04
CA ASP A 59 -16.25 5.06 9.25
C ASP A 59 -15.37 5.14 10.52
N GLU A 60 -14.18 4.52 10.51
CA GLU A 60 -13.19 4.60 11.60
C GLU A 60 -12.82 6.06 11.91
N PHE A 61 -12.62 6.87 10.88
CA PHE A 61 -12.31 8.29 11.03
C PHE A 61 -13.55 9.19 11.15
N MET A 62 -14.75 8.62 11.14
CA MET A 62 -16.01 9.37 11.14
C MET A 62 -16.02 10.45 10.04
N THR A 63 -15.50 10.11 8.86
CA THR A 63 -15.38 11.02 7.72
C THR A 63 -16.14 10.48 6.53
N LYS A 64 -16.65 11.36 5.67
CA LYS A 64 -17.28 10.95 4.41
C LYS A 64 -16.21 10.66 3.37
N LEU A 65 -16.43 9.62 2.55
CA LEU A 65 -15.65 9.46 1.33
C LEU A 65 -15.87 10.66 0.41
N PRO A 66 -14.84 11.17 -0.27
CA PRO A 66 -15.00 12.23 -1.23
C PRO A 66 -15.85 11.80 -2.43
N ASP A 67 -16.37 12.76 -3.21
CA ASP A 67 -17.17 12.47 -4.41
C ASP A 67 -16.36 11.84 -5.54
N ALA A 68 -15.03 11.98 -5.50
CA ALA A 68 -14.08 11.35 -6.41
C ALA A 68 -12.81 10.95 -5.65
N PRO A 69 -12.06 9.92 -6.12
CA PRO A 69 -10.84 9.49 -5.44
C PRO A 69 -9.81 10.61 -5.37
N THR A 70 -9.11 10.69 -4.24
CA THR A 70 -7.93 11.53 -4.09
C THR A 70 -6.69 10.66 -4.04
N TYR A 71 -5.60 11.14 -4.65
CA TYR A 71 -4.39 10.35 -4.82
C TYR A 71 -3.16 11.07 -4.30
N PHE A 72 -2.14 10.28 -3.98
CA PHE A 72 -0.80 10.76 -3.72
C PHE A 72 0.23 9.91 -4.47
N HIS A 73 1.44 10.42 -4.56
CA HIS A 73 2.55 9.76 -5.22
C HIS A 73 3.57 9.28 -4.18
N LYS A 74 4.03 8.03 -4.34
CA LYS A 74 5.16 7.49 -3.58
C LYS A 74 6.40 7.52 -4.47
N PRO A 75 7.54 8.09 -4.00
CA PRO A 75 8.81 8.00 -4.71
C PRO A 75 9.18 6.54 -5.01
N ILE A 76 9.86 6.31 -6.14
CA ILE A 76 10.27 4.95 -6.55
C ILE A 76 11.21 4.32 -5.51
N THR A 77 11.99 5.12 -4.78
CA THR A 77 12.87 4.64 -3.71
C THR A 77 12.12 4.08 -2.50
N ALA A 78 10.80 4.36 -2.38
CA ALA A 78 9.96 3.72 -1.37
C ALA A 78 9.66 2.24 -1.70
N LEU A 79 9.82 1.82 -2.97
CA LEU A 79 9.55 0.45 -3.39
C LEU A 79 10.42 -0.56 -2.64
N ASN A 80 9.77 -1.62 -2.17
CA ASN A 80 10.39 -2.73 -1.47
C ASN A 80 9.76 -4.05 -1.95
N SER A 81 10.19 -5.16 -1.44
CA SER A 81 9.77 -6.50 -1.89
C SER A 81 9.29 -7.38 -0.75
N HIS A 82 8.74 -8.54 -1.11
CA HIS A 82 8.47 -9.62 -0.17
C HIS A 82 9.77 -10.03 0.56
N ASN A 83 9.69 -10.18 1.87
CA ASN A 83 10.82 -10.41 2.79
C ASN A 83 11.85 -9.26 2.86
N GLY A 84 11.63 -8.15 2.19
CA GLY A 84 12.43 -6.94 2.36
C GLY A 84 12.17 -6.31 3.74
N HIS A 85 13.20 -5.73 4.35
CA HIS A 85 13.06 -5.03 5.61
C HIS A 85 12.37 -3.68 5.41
N VAL A 86 11.43 -3.35 6.28
CA VAL A 86 10.81 -2.02 6.35
C VAL A 86 11.48 -1.23 7.45
N VAL A 87 12.06 -0.09 7.08
CA VAL A 87 12.89 0.72 7.98
C VAL A 87 12.02 1.75 8.71
N ARG A 88 11.94 1.64 10.04
CA ARG A 88 11.43 2.71 10.89
C ARG A 88 12.59 3.61 11.34
N PRO A 89 12.64 4.88 10.91
CA PRO A 89 13.69 5.79 11.33
C PRO A 89 13.74 5.95 12.84
N GLU A 90 14.92 6.16 13.39
CA GLU A 90 15.08 6.43 14.82
C GLU A 90 14.35 7.71 15.23
N ARG A 91 13.74 7.74 16.40
CA ARG A 91 12.88 8.80 16.95
C ARG A 91 11.51 8.95 16.25
N CYS A 92 11.16 8.07 15.31
CA CYS A 92 9.81 7.99 14.78
C CYS A 92 9.05 6.87 15.49
N ASN A 93 7.82 7.14 15.91
CA ASN A 93 6.99 6.23 16.70
C ASN A 93 5.74 5.75 15.97
N TRP A 94 5.32 6.47 14.94
CA TRP A 94 4.02 6.32 14.30
C TRP A 94 4.13 5.78 12.86
N LEU A 95 4.88 4.67 12.70
CA LEU A 95 4.92 3.91 11.46
C LEU A 95 3.75 2.93 11.42
N ASN A 96 2.75 3.21 10.60
CA ASN A 96 1.58 2.36 10.44
C ASN A 96 1.68 1.45 9.21
N TYR A 97 1.16 0.21 9.34
CA TYR A 97 0.87 -0.66 8.20
C TYR A 97 -0.46 -0.27 7.55
N GLU A 98 -0.57 -0.49 6.25
CA GLU A 98 -1.80 -0.36 5.47
C GLU A 98 -1.79 -1.43 4.37
N GLY A 99 -2.42 -2.58 4.66
CA GLY A 99 -2.54 -3.68 3.71
C GLY A 99 -3.41 -3.28 2.51
N GLU A 100 -2.91 -3.51 1.30
CA GLU A 100 -3.56 -3.08 0.06
C GLU A 100 -3.40 -4.09 -1.07
N ILE A 101 -4.25 -3.98 -2.08
CA ILE A 101 -4.08 -4.62 -3.38
C ILE A 101 -3.38 -3.62 -4.31
N VAL A 102 -2.41 -4.10 -5.08
CA VAL A 102 -1.66 -3.29 -6.04
C VAL A 102 -2.01 -3.71 -7.46
N ILE A 103 -2.48 -2.75 -8.25
CA ILE A 103 -2.71 -2.90 -9.67
C ILE A 103 -1.40 -2.64 -10.40
N ILE A 104 -0.99 -3.53 -11.32
CA ILE A 104 0.21 -3.37 -12.14
C ILE A 104 -0.21 -3.15 -13.59
N ILE A 105 0.21 -2.03 -14.16
CA ILE A 105 -0.12 -1.64 -15.54
C ILE A 105 0.69 -2.49 -16.51
N GLY A 106 0.02 -2.98 -17.57
CA GLY A 106 0.62 -3.84 -18.61
C GLY A 106 0.81 -3.16 -19.95
N LYS A 107 -0.02 -2.17 -20.26
CA LYS A 107 0.05 -1.44 -21.53
C LYS A 107 -0.06 0.06 -21.27
N THR A 108 0.63 0.85 -22.07
CA THR A 108 0.49 2.31 -22.00
C THR A 108 -0.96 2.73 -22.27
N CYS A 109 -1.54 3.51 -21.35
CA CYS A 109 -2.88 4.03 -21.49
C CYS A 109 -2.99 5.51 -21.10
N LYS A 110 -3.94 6.16 -21.72
CA LYS A 110 -4.31 7.56 -21.52
C LYS A 110 -5.74 7.78 -21.99
N ASN A 111 -6.56 8.43 -21.15
CA ASN A 111 -7.94 8.79 -21.45
C ASN A 111 -8.78 7.60 -21.96
N ILE A 112 -8.78 6.52 -21.18
CA ILE A 112 -9.55 5.29 -21.41
C ILE A 112 -10.83 5.29 -20.58
N SER A 113 -11.82 4.52 -20.99
CA SER A 113 -13.03 4.26 -20.21
C SER A 113 -12.79 3.22 -19.11
N GLN A 114 -13.70 3.13 -18.14
CA GLN A 114 -13.64 2.11 -17.09
C GLN A 114 -13.78 0.69 -17.67
N ASP A 115 -14.61 0.51 -18.69
CA ASP A 115 -14.82 -0.80 -19.33
C ASP A 115 -13.57 -1.30 -20.08
N GLU A 116 -12.75 -0.38 -20.60
CA GLU A 116 -11.48 -0.71 -21.26
C GLU A 116 -10.34 -0.99 -20.29
N ALA A 117 -10.43 -0.53 -19.04
CA ALA A 117 -9.30 -0.52 -18.10
C ALA A 117 -8.65 -1.89 -17.89
N SER A 118 -9.45 -2.97 -17.87
CA SER A 118 -8.95 -4.34 -17.71
C SER A 118 -7.97 -4.77 -18.80
N GLU A 119 -8.04 -4.22 -20.02
CA GLU A 119 -7.14 -4.54 -21.13
C GLU A 119 -5.72 -3.97 -20.93
N TYR A 120 -5.58 -2.99 -20.04
CA TYR A 120 -4.33 -2.30 -19.73
C TYR A 120 -3.66 -2.77 -18.44
N ILE A 121 -4.32 -3.63 -17.68
CA ILE A 121 -3.80 -4.22 -16.44
C ILE A 121 -3.01 -5.49 -16.76
N ALA A 122 -1.75 -5.58 -16.31
CA ALA A 122 -0.93 -6.79 -16.42
C ALA A 122 -1.34 -7.85 -15.41
N GLY A 123 -1.73 -7.41 -14.22
CA GLY A 123 -2.10 -8.26 -13.10
C GLY A 123 -2.14 -7.49 -11.79
N TYR A 124 -2.23 -8.23 -10.71
CA TYR A 124 -2.39 -7.72 -9.36
C TYR A 124 -1.35 -8.31 -8.42
N SER A 125 -1.03 -7.58 -7.37
CA SER A 125 -0.12 -8.00 -6.32
C SER A 125 -0.65 -7.59 -4.95
N VAL A 126 0.00 -8.04 -3.90
CA VAL A 126 -0.25 -7.57 -2.53
C VAL A 126 0.74 -6.45 -2.23
N GLY A 127 0.29 -5.40 -1.56
CA GLY A 127 1.13 -4.29 -1.12
C GLY A 127 0.88 -3.91 0.34
N ASN A 128 1.77 -3.08 0.87
CA ASN A 128 1.59 -2.44 2.15
C ASN A 128 2.01 -0.98 2.04
N ASP A 129 1.05 -0.07 2.13
CA ASP A 129 1.28 1.38 2.01
C ASP A 129 1.68 1.98 3.36
N TYR A 130 2.87 1.63 3.86
CA TYR A 130 3.33 2.15 5.14
C TYR A 130 3.32 3.67 5.20
N GLY A 131 2.87 4.19 6.36
CA GLY A 131 2.80 5.62 6.63
C GLY A 131 3.57 6.00 7.88
N LEU A 132 4.49 6.96 7.76
CA LEU A 132 5.29 7.53 8.85
C LEU A 132 4.59 8.80 9.34
N HIS A 133 3.56 8.64 10.18
CA HIS A 133 2.66 9.72 10.60
C HIS A 133 3.33 10.82 11.43
N ASP A 134 4.52 10.56 11.97
CA ASP A 134 5.35 11.56 12.67
C ASP A 134 5.58 12.86 11.88
N PHE A 135 5.41 12.83 10.55
CA PHE A 135 5.58 13.99 9.66
C PHE A 135 4.27 14.58 9.13
N ARG A 136 3.13 14.11 9.63
CA ARG A 136 1.83 14.51 9.09
C ARG A 136 1.58 16.01 9.17
N ASP A 137 1.95 16.65 10.28
CA ASP A 137 1.73 18.09 10.50
C ASP A 137 2.37 18.98 9.44
N THR A 138 3.48 18.52 8.85
CA THR A 138 4.29 19.33 7.93
C THR A 138 4.06 19.01 6.47
N ASP A 139 3.39 17.91 6.15
CA ASP A 139 3.17 17.51 4.76
C ASP A 139 1.99 18.22 4.10
N ALA A 140 1.15 18.91 4.86
CA ALA A 140 0.06 19.75 4.37
C ALA A 140 -0.79 19.10 3.24
N GLY A 141 -1.06 17.80 3.35
CA GLY A 141 -1.82 17.02 2.36
C GLY A 141 -0.99 16.43 1.21
N SER A 142 0.28 16.79 1.05
CA SER A 142 1.15 16.19 0.02
C SER A 142 1.48 14.72 0.29
N MET A 143 1.48 14.33 1.56
CA MET A 143 1.81 13.00 2.07
C MET A 143 3.23 12.52 1.71
N LEU A 144 4.09 13.39 1.20
CA LEU A 144 5.40 12.99 0.66
C LEU A 144 6.32 12.37 1.73
N ARG A 145 6.44 13.02 2.90
CA ARG A 145 7.28 12.47 4.01
C ARG A 145 6.58 11.32 4.71
N VAL A 146 5.27 11.41 4.87
CA VAL A 146 4.46 10.37 5.50
C VAL A 146 4.55 9.05 4.70
N LYS A 147 4.45 9.10 3.37
CA LYS A 147 4.30 7.91 2.53
C LYS A 147 5.52 7.59 1.65
N GLY A 148 6.49 8.51 1.57
CA GLY A 148 7.55 8.44 0.56
C GLY A 148 8.94 8.08 1.06
N ALA A 149 9.13 7.77 2.35
CA ALA A 149 10.43 7.33 2.83
C ALA A 149 10.80 5.96 2.23
N ASP A 150 12.10 5.70 2.15
CA ASP A 150 12.63 4.44 1.60
C ASP A 150 12.02 3.23 2.29
N THR A 151 11.77 2.17 1.53
CA THR A 151 11.20 0.88 1.97
C THR A 151 9.72 0.85 2.33
N LEU A 152 9.01 1.98 2.31
CA LEU A 152 7.62 2.10 2.78
C LEU A 152 6.55 1.67 1.74
N ALA A 153 6.95 1.05 0.64
CA ALA A 153 6.03 0.49 -0.37
C ALA A 153 6.42 -0.96 -0.76
N PRO A 154 6.43 -1.92 0.17
CA PRO A 154 6.65 -3.30 -0.23
C PRO A 154 5.50 -3.81 -1.07
N VAL A 155 5.85 -4.50 -2.18
CA VAL A 155 4.93 -5.16 -3.11
C VAL A 155 5.41 -6.57 -3.41
N GLY A 156 4.52 -7.54 -3.39
CA GLY A 156 4.81 -8.94 -3.65
C GLY A 156 3.75 -9.90 -3.07
N PRO A 157 4.03 -11.21 -3.02
CA PRO A 157 5.26 -11.88 -3.42
C PRO A 157 5.48 -11.94 -4.92
N GLY A 158 4.42 -11.85 -5.72
CA GLY A 158 4.46 -11.87 -7.17
C GLY A 158 3.29 -11.10 -7.77
N MET A 159 3.21 -11.04 -9.08
CA MET A 159 2.07 -10.54 -9.85
C MET A 159 1.24 -11.73 -10.34
N VAL A 160 -0.06 -11.71 -10.09
CA VAL A 160 -1.01 -12.71 -10.57
C VAL A 160 -1.82 -12.14 -11.71
N THR A 161 -1.78 -12.83 -12.87
CA THR A 161 -2.59 -12.50 -14.05
C THR A 161 -3.96 -13.16 -13.99
N ASP A 162 -4.93 -12.61 -14.72
CA ASP A 162 -6.28 -13.18 -14.84
C ASP A 162 -6.97 -13.43 -13.49
N TRP A 163 -6.66 -12.57 -12.51
CA TRP A 163 -7.28 -12.58 -11.19
C TRP A 163 -8.52 -11.69 -11.20
N ASP A 164 -9.63 -12.28 -10.77
CA ASP A 164 -10.88 -11.53 -10.57
C ASP A 164 -10.84 -10.89 -9.18
N PHE A 165 -10.89 -9.56 -9.14
CA PHE A 165 -10.87 -8.79 -7.89
C PHE A 165 -12.21 -8.76 -7.17
N GLN A 166 -13.28 -9.28 -7.74
CA GLN A 166 -14.61 -9.24 -7.13
C GLN A 166 -14.70 -10.15 -5.91
N ASN A 167 -15.22 -9.60 -4.80
CA ASN A 167 -15.53 -10.34 -3.58
C ASN A 167 -14.33 -11.12 -3.01
N LYS A 168 -13.16 -10.47 -2.91
CA LYS A 168 -11.93 -11.03 -2.33
C LYS A 168 -11.64 -10.47 -0.95
N TYR A 169 -11.22 -11.33 -0.05
CA TYR A 169 -10.76 -10.90 1.27
C TYR A 169 -9.34 -10.37 1.23
N ILE A 170 -9.13 -9.28 1.97
CA ILE A 170 -7.81 -8.75 2.33
C ILE A 170 -7.67 -8.81 3.86
N ARG A 171 -6.51 -9.27 4.34
CA ARG A 171 -6.19 -9.41 5.75
C ARG A 171 -4.80 -8.91 6.04
N THR A 172 -4.62 -8.21 7.16
CA THR A 172 -3.29 -7.84 7.66
C THR A 172 -3.10 -8.46 9.04
N TYR A 173 -1.94 -9.06 9.23
CA TYR A 173 -1.54 -9.68 10.49
C TYR A 173 -0.28 -8.97 11.00
N VAL A 174 -0.18 -8.80 12.32
CA VAL A 174 1.04 -8.35 12.99
C VAL A 174 1.45 -9.44 13.98
N ASN A 175 2.64 -9.99 13.80
CA ASN A 175 3.15 -11.12 14.60
C ASN A 175 2.19 -12.32 14.62
N GLY A 176 1.51 -12.57 13.49
CA GLY A 176 0.53 -13.64 13.34
C GLY A 176 -0.88 -13.34 13.87
N GLU A 177 -1.10 -12.19 14.51
CA GLU A 177 -2.41 -11.77 15.00
C GLU A 177 -3.14 -10.93 13.93
N LEU A 178 -4.39 -11.30 13.61
CA LEU A 178 -5.23 -10.58 12.66
C LEU A 178 -5.54 -9.17 13.16
N LYS A 179 -5.23 -8.15 12.36
CA LYS A 179 -5.44 -6.73 12.67
C LYS A 179 -6.41 -6.04 11.73
N GLN A 180 -6.32 -6.32 10.43
CA GLN A 180 -7.28 -5.81 9.44
C GLN A 180 -7.92 -6.98 8.72
N GLU A 181 -9.21 -6.88 8.47
CA GLU A 181 -9.95 -7.75 7.55
C GLU A 181 -11.04 -6.92 6.87
N ASP A 182 -11.11 -7.01 5.55
CA ASP A 182 -12.21 -6.47 4.76
C ASP A 182 -12.33 -7.23 3.44
N ASN A 183 -13.27 -6.81 2.61
CA ASN A 183 -13.54 -7.44 1.32
C ASN A 183 -13.62 -6.37 0.22
N THR A 184 -13.10 -6.66 -0.96
CA THR A 184 -13.07 -5.73 -2.10
C THR A 184 -14.46 -5.20 -2.50
N LYS A 185 -15.54 -5.91 -2.19
CA LYS A 185 -16.92 -5.41 -2.40
C LYS A 185 -17.27 -4.16 -1.59
N ASN A 186 -16.48 -3.85 -0.55
CA ASN A 186 -16.66 -2.70 0.33
C ASN A 186 -15.80 -1.49 -0.10
N MET A 187 -15.07 -1.62 -1.21
CA MET A 187 -14.39 -0.49 -1.86
C MET A 187 -15.42 0.46 -2.47
N GLU A 188 -15.15 1.75 -2.42
CA GLU A 188 -15.99 2.76 -3.06
C GLU A 188 -15.74 2.81 -4.57
N TRP A 189 -14.46 2.73 -4.97
CA TRP A 189 -14.03 2.68 -6.37
C TRP A 189 -13.30 1.36 -6.62
N ASP A 190 -13.73 0.64 -7.65
CA ASP A 190 -13.09 -0.61 -8.03
C ASP A 190 -11.76 -0.38 -8.78
N MET A 191 -11.05 -1.48 -9.07
CA MET A 191 -9.74 -1.45 -9.70
C MET A 191 -9.78 -0.80 -11.09
N ASN A 192 -10.81 -1.07 -11.88
CA ASN A 192 -10.97 -0.52 -13.22
C ASN A 192 -11.25 0.98 -13.18
N TYR A 193 -12.08 1.42 -12.23
CA TYR A 193 -12.35 2.83 -12.00
C TYR A 193 -11.07 3.61 -11.67
N LEU A 194 -10.25 3.11 -10.73
CA LEU A 194 -8.99 3.77 -10.34
C LEU A 194 -8.02 3.93 -11.52
N VAL A 195 -7.89 2.91 -12.36
CA VAL A 195 -7.05 2.98 -13.57
C VAL A 195 -7.60 4.00 -14.55
N ALA A 196 -8.90 3.96 -14.85
CA ALA A 196 -9.53 4.87 -15.80
C ALA A 196 -9.47 6.32 -15.34
N ASP A 197 -9.75 6.58 -14.04
CA ASP A 197 -9.75 7.92 -13.48
C ASP A 197 -8.33 8.54 -13.50
N LEU A 198 -7.31 7.82 -13.08
CA LEU A 198 -5.92 8.26 -13.18
C LEU A 198 -5.49 8.48 -14.64
N ALA A 199 -5.88 7.57 -15.54
CA ALA A 199 -5.54 7.66 -16.96
C ALA A 199 -6.16 8.85 -17.68
N ARG A 200 -7.20 9.49 -17.13
CA ARG A 200 -7.79 10.71 -17.72
C ARG A 200 -6.76 11.82 -17.93
N THR A 201 -5.86 11.99 -16.98
CA THR A 201 -4.89 13.10 -16.97
C THR A 201 -3.44 12.65 -16.93
N ILE A 202 -3.15 11.44 -16.42
CA ILE A 202 -1.81 10.90 -16.25
C ILE A 202 -1.60 9.74 -17.22
N THR A 203 -0.57 9.79 -18.07
CA THR A 203 -0.21 8.60 -18.86
C THR A 203 0.34 7.54 -17.94
N LEU A 204 -0.30 6.37 -17.89
CA LEU A 204 0.19 5.19 -17.22
C LEU A 204 0.97 4.33 -18.22
N VAL A 205 2.09 3.75 -17.77
CA VAL A 205 2.97 2.93 -18.62
C VAL A 205 3.19 1.55 -18.00
N PRO A 206 3.63 0.54 -18.79
CA PRO A 206 3.89 -0.79 -18.26
C PRO A 206 4.81 -0.78 -17.05
N GLY A 207 4.42 -1.52 -16.01
CA GLY A 207 5.13 -1.61 -14.74
C GLY A 207 4.67 -0.61 -13.67
N ASP A 208 3.98 0.48 -14.03
CA ASP A 208 3.43 1.42 -13.04
C ASP A 208 2.50 0.71 -12.05
N MET A 209 2.52 1.18 -10.81
CA MET A 209 1.78 0.59 -9.71
C MET A 209 0.73 1.55 -9.16
N ILE A 210 -0.47 1.03 -8.87
CA ILE A 210 -1.54 1.76 -8.20
C ILE A 210 -1.96 0.98 -6.96
N PHE A 211 -1.77 1.56 -5.79
CA PHE A 211 -2.26 1.07 -4.51
C PHE A 211 -3.73 1.45 -4.36
N SER A 212 -4.57 0.46 -4.01
CA SER A 212 -6.03 0.57 -4.12
C SER A 212 -6.74 1.04 -2.86
N GLY A 213 -6.01 1.35 -1.79
CA GLY A 213 -6.56 1.74 -0.50
C GLY A 213 -6.63 0.61 0.52
N THR A 214 -6.59 0.97 1.80
CA THR A 214 -6.56 0.05 2.95
C THR A 214 -7.87 0.05 3.73
N PRO A 215 -8.26 -1.07 4.36
CA PRO A 215 -9.37 -1.13 5.33
C PRO A 215 -9.06 -0.39 6.65
N ALA A 216 -10.05 -0.34 7.55
CA ALA A 216 -9.88 0.11 8.93
C ALA A 216 -8.81 -0.67 9.70
N ASN A 217 -8.41 -0.15 10.85
CA ASN A 217 -7.46 -0.76 11.80
C ASN A 217 -5.99 -0.77 11.37
N SER A 218 -5.57 0.21 10.56
CA SER A 218 -4.14 0.54 10.44
C SER A 218 -3.64 1.06 11.79
N ARG A 219 -2.53 0.49 12.29
CA ARG A 219 -1.95 0.82 13.61
C ARG A 219 -0.43 0.87 13.54
N PRO A 220 0.21 1.57 14.49
CA PRO A 220 1.67 1.66 14.51
C PRO A 220 2.32 0.32 14.84
N VAL A 221 3.46 0.07 14.20
CA VAL A 221 4.35 -1.07 14.42
C VAL A 221 5.74 -0.62 14.81
N LYS A 222 6.50 -1.51 15.43
CA LYS A 222 7.84 -1.24 15.96
C LYS A 222 8.87 -2.22 15.40
N PRO A 223 10.15 -1.88 15.43
CA PRO A 223 11.22 -2.82 15.08
C PRO A 223 11.11 -4.13 15.85
N GLY A 224 11.26 -5.24 15.11
CA GLY A 224 11.02 -6.60 15.57
C GLY A 224 9.64 -7.15 15.22
N ASP A 225 8.66 -6.32 14.88
CA ASP A 225 7.37 -6.78 14.41
C ASP A 225 7.46 -7.32 12.96
N VAL A 226 6.73 -8.40 12.69
CA VAL A 226 6.50 -8.93 11.34
C VAL A 226 5.08 -8.57 10.93
N VAL A 227 4.96 -7.94 9.77
CA VAL A 227 3.67 -7.59 9.17
C VAL A 227 3.44 -8.43 7.93
N ASP A 228 2.35 -9.17 7.94
CA ASP A 228 1.89 -9.96 6.80
C ASP A 228 0.60 -9.36 6.23
N VAL A 229 0.58 -9.16 4.93
CA VAL A 229 -0.66 -8.82 4.21
C VAL A 229 -1.02 -9.99 3.31
N GLU A 230 -2.24 -10.48 3.44
CA GLU A 230 -2.77 -11.60 2.65
C GLU A 230 -3.97 -11.15 1.84
N VAL A 231 -3.96 -11.49 0.56
CA VAL A 231 -5.11 -11.28 -0.34
C VAL A 231 -5.49 -12.61 -0.96
N GLU A 232 -6.77 -12.93 -0.90
CA GLU A 232 -7.31 -14.18 -1.45
C GLU A 232 -7.00 -14.31 -2.95
N GLY A 233 -6.23 -15.34 -3.30
CA GLY A 233 -5.79 -15.63 -4.67
C GLY A 233 -4.53 -14.89 -5.13
N LEU A 234 -4.00 -13.94 -4.36
CA LEU A 234 -2.72 -13.25 -4.66
C LEU A 234 -1.56 -13.72 -3.77
N GLY A 235 -1.87 -14.35 -2.63
CA GLY A 235 -0.86 -14.83 -1.69
C GLY A 235 -0.61 -13.88 -0.53
N ARG A 236 0.58 -13.99 0.08
CA ARG A 236 0.96 -13.27 1.30
C ARG A 236 2.29 -12.53 1.12
N LEU A 237 2.26 -11.22 1.33
CA LEU A 237 3.42 -10.35 1.46
C LEU A 237 3.84 -10.32 2.93
N SER A 238 5.13 -10.50 3.23
CA SER A 238 5.66 -10.49 4.58
C SER A 238 6.86 -9.55 4.68
N ASN A 239 6.92 -8.75 5.74
CA ASN A 239 8.01 -7.81 5.98
C ASN A 239 8.36 -7.70 7.47
N LEU A 240 9.64 -7.72 7.79
CA LEU A 240 10.17 -7.44 9.11
C LEU A 240 10.42 -5.94 9.25
N ILE A 241 9.92 -5.34 10.33
CA ILE A 241 10.23 -3.95 10.68
C ILE A 241 11.59 -3.90 11.38
N VAL A 242 12.46 -3.01 10.94
CA VAL A 242 13.81 -2.84 11.50
C VAL A 242 14.07 -1.38 11.90
N HIS A 243 15.04 -1.19 12.79
CA HIS A 243 15.55 0.15 13.08
C HIS A 243 16.27 0.76 11.89
N GLY A 244 16.11 2.06 11.70
CA GLY A 244 16.94 2.82 10.77
C GLY A 244 18.43 2.77 11.20
N PRO A 245 19.36 2.79 10.24
CA PRO A 245 20.79 2.67 10.54
C PRO A 245 21.38 3.93 11.22
N ALA A 246 20.66 5.05 11.17
CA ALA A 246 21.06 6.32 11.75
C ALA A 246 19.82 7.17 12.09
N PRO A 247 19.92 8.07 13.07
CA PRO A 247 18.85 9.01 13.38
C PRO A 247 18.64 10.02 12.24
N ILE A 248 17.40 10.49 12.11
CA ILE A 248 17.08 11.62 11.22
C ILE A 248 17.84 12.85 11.73
N ARG A 249 18.46 13.60 10.80
CA ARG A 249 19.18 14.82 11.13
C ARG A 249 18.25 15.84 11.78
N SER A 250 18.65 16.34 12.95
CA SER A 250 17.84 17.28 13.74
C SER A 250 18.10 18.74 13.38
N GLU A 251 19.20 19.02 12.69
CA GLU A 251 19.63 20.37 12.33
C GLU A 251 18.96 20.90 11.04
N VAL A 252 18.23 20.06 10.30
CA VAL A 252 17.56 20.45 9.05
C VAL A 252 16.15 19.89 8.94
N GLY A 253 15.27 20.66 8.33
CA GLY A 253 13.91 20.22 7.93
C GLY A 253 12.95 19.97 9.10
N ALA A 254 11.78 19.48 8.75
CA ALA A 254 10.75 19.11 9.72
C ALA A 254 11.22 17.93 10.57
N GLN A 255 10.95 18.02 11.87
CA GLN A 255 11.25 16.97 12.83
C GLN A 255 10.01 16.10 13.09
N PRO A 256 10.18 14.83 13.50
CA PRO A 256 9.08 14.00 13.97
C PRO A 256 8.29 14.70 15.09
N THR A 257 6.96 14.62 15.05
CA THR A 257 6.06 15.22 16.04
C THR A 257 5.12 14.17 16.64
N GLU A 258 4.54 14.50 17.79
CA GLU A 258 3.50 13.72 18.47
C GLU A 258 2.28 14.60 18.75
N SER A 259 1.90 15.43 17.76
CA SER A 259 0.69 16.25 17.87
C SER A 259 -0.56 15.38 17.99
N GLU A 260 -1.67 16.00 18.40
CA GLU A 260 -2.97 15.31 18.47
C GLU A 260 -3.38 14.74 17.10
N GLU A 261 -3.11 15.46 16.01
CA GLU A 261 -3.39 14.99 14.66
C GLU A 261 -2.57 13.77 14.28
N VAL A 262 -1.27 13.77 14.60
CA VAL A 262 -0.37 12.63 14.38
C VAL A 262 -0.88 11.40 15.12
N VAL A 263 -1.09 11.53 16.44
CA VAL A 263 -1.47 10.41 17.31
C VAL A 263 -2.87 9.90 16.97
N SER A 264 -3.84 10.79 16.77
CA SER A 264 -5.21 10.39 16.40
C SER A 264 -5.28 9.70 15.05
N THR A 265 -4.47 10.12 14.08
CA THR A 265 -4.39 9.45 12.78
C THR A 265 -3.74 8.08 12.91
N ALA A 266 -2.66 7.96 13.68
CA ALA A 266 -1.94 6.71 13.87
C ALA A 266 -2.75 5.66 14.63
N LEU A 267 -3.52 6.07 15.63
CA LEU A 267 -4.34 5.18 16.47
C LEU A 267 -5.77 5.00 15.96
N GLY A 268 -6.24 5.87 15.05
CA GLY A 268 -7.57 5.75 14.46
C GLY A 268 -8.68 5.62 15.50
N GLY A 269 -9.52 4.59 15.39
CA GLY A 269 -10.64 4.30 16.30
C GLY A 269 -10.23 4.01 17.75
N ASP A 270 -8.97 3.64 18.01
CA ASP A 270 -8.46 3.35 19.37
C ASP A 270 -8.06 4.63 20.11
N TRP A 271 -8.11 5.79 19.46
CA TRP A 271 -7.85 7.06 20.09
C TRP A 271 -9.03 7.53 20.94
N GLU A 272 -8.90 7.47 22.28
CA GLU A 272 -9.88 8.06 23.19
C GLU A 272 -9.67 9.58 23.27
N PHE A 273 -10.64 10.30 22.73
CA PHE A 273 -10.64 11.76 22.76
C PHE A 273 -10.82 12.30 24.17
N ARG A 274 -9.83 13.06 24.67
CA ARG A 274 -9.97 13.90 25.85
C ARG A 274 -10.40 15.33 25.50
N GLY A 275 -10.83 15.59 24.28
CA GLY A 275 -11.25 16.90 23.78
C GLY A 275 -12.20 16.78 22.58
N ILE A 276 -12.67 17.91 22.07
CA ILE A 276 -13.58 17.97 20.93
C ILE A 276 -12.80 17.59 19.68
N ARG A 277 -13.16 16.46 19.05
CA ARG A 277 -12.71 16.15 17.70
C ARG A 277 -13.22 17.26 16.79
N THR A 278 -12.34 18.09 16.27
CA THR A 278 -12.61 18.84 15.07
C THR A 278 -12.11 17.95 13.92
N PRO A 279 -13.01 17.24 13.20
CA PRO A 279 -12.61 16.65 11.94
C PRO A 279 -11.97 17.77 11.13
N SER A 280 -11.01 17.48 10.28
CA SER A 280 -10.53 18.46 9.31
C SER A 280 -11.72 18.73 8.37
N LYS A 281 -12.58 19.66 8.77
CA LYS A 281 -13.86 19.98 8.13
C LYS A 281 -13.69 20.40 6.67
N ASP A 282 -12.48 20.76 6.30
CA ASP A 282 -12.18 21.37 5.01
C ASP A 282 -11.91 20.34 3.89
N LEU A 283 -11.61 19.10 4.23
CA LEU A 283 -11.33 18.05 3.23
C LEU A 283 -12.46 17.01 3.11
N TYR A 284 -13.13 16.67 4.23
CA TYR A 284 -14.16 15.62 4.24
C TYR A 284 -15.30 16.01 5.21
N PRO A 285 -16.50 16.37 4.71
CA PRO A 285 -17.66 16.65 5.58
C PRO A 285 -18.05 15.38 6.37
N SER A 286 -18.38 15.59 7.66
CA SER A 286 -18.75 14.52 8.58
C SER A 286 -20.06 13.83 8.16
N ARG A 287 -20.08 12.48 8.15
CA ARG A 287 -21.32 11.69 7.91
C ARG A 287 -22.41 11.88 8.97
N ILE A 288 -22.08 12.45 10.12
CA ILE A 288 -23.04 12.61 11.23
C ILE A 288 -24.09 13.68 10.89
N GLU A 289 -23.81 14.60 9.98
CA GLU A 289 -24.75 15.67 9.61
C GLU A 289 -25.84 15.23 8.61
N GLU A 290 -25.68 14.08 7.94
CA GLU A 290 -26.62 13.56 6.93
C GLU A 290 -27.74 12.65 7.52
N LYS A 291 -27.73 12.36 8.83
CA LYS A 291 -28.73 11.48 9.49
C LYS A 291 -29.77 12.22 10.31
N LYS A 292 -30.05 13.49 10.01
CA LYS A 292 -31.16 14.24 10.60
C LYS A 292 -32.25 14.53 9.59
#